data_f50917055c6928c16493670cb9c6863d
#
_entry.id   f50917055c6928c16493670cb9c6863d
#
_cell.length_a   1.000
_cell.length_b   1.000
_cell.length_c   1.000
_cell.angle_alpha   90.00
_cell.angle_beta   90.00
_cell.angle_gamma   90.00
#
_symmetry.space_group_name_H-M   'P 1'
#
loop_
_entity.id
_entity.type
_entity.pdbx_description
1 polymer ?
#
loop_
_entity_poly.entity_id
_entity_poly.type
_entity_poly.pdbx_seq_one_letter_code
_entity_poly.pdbx_strand_id
1 'polypeptide(L)'
;MKNKNRHLVKNVIGTLTIPVLVAVLLQGICMFNGKTMISNMTGFDNFVVYIAIVMITTIALSINLNSGRFDFSLGSMAALSSVLGAKITYSILGGGSNSALMMLILTILFGMLLGLVSGLMYVVLHLPPIITSLGVTLIYEGILFTITEGRYVMKEVQNPSMTAFTGSWIYAAIIIVVVLAVCIAIFDYTKFGYDYNCLLYTSPSPRDAHES
;
A
#
# COMPACT_ATOMS: atom_id res chain seq x y z
N MET A 1 18.99 -17.39 -24.53
CA MET A 1 18.94 -16.19 -23.68
C MET A 1 18.41 -14.93 -24.39
N LYS A 2 18.79 -14.63 -25.63
CA LYS A 2 18.40 -13.42 -26.37
C LYS A 2 16.88 -13.29 -26.66
N ASN A 3 16.17 -14.40 -26.83
CA ASN A 3 14.72 -14.39 -27.13
C ASN A 3 13.86 -14.15 -25.89
N LYS A 4 14.27 -14.62 -24.71
CA LYS A 4 13.56 -14.43 -23.44
C LYS A 4 13.54 -12.96 -23.01
N ASN A 5 14.66 -12.25 -23.22
CA ASN A 5 14.76 -10.83 -22.93
C ASN A 5 13.88 -9.97 -23.87
N ARG A 6 13.74 -10.38 -25.12
CA ARG A 6 12.89 -9.68 -26.09
C ARG A 6 11.39 -9.79 -25.74
N HIS A 7 10.94 -10.93 -25.24
CA HIS A 7 9.57 -11.11 -24.76
C HIS A 7 9.30 -10.32 -23.49
N LEU A 8 10.24 -10.30 -22.54
CA LEU A 8 10.13 -9.48 -21.32
C LEU A 8 10.02 -7.99 -21.65
N VAL A 9 10.90 -7.47 -22.50
CA VAL A 9 10.87 -6.07 -22.92
C VAL A 9 9.57 -5.72 -23.64
N LYS A 10 9.07 -6.59 -24.52
CA LYS A 10 7.81 -6.37 -25.22
C LYS A 10 6.61 -6.35 -24.29
N ASN A 11 6.59 -7.24 -23.28
CA ASN A 11 5.52 -7.27 -22.27
C ASN A 11 5.57 -6.04 -21.37
N VAL A 12 6.77 -5.62 -20.91
CA VAL A 12 6.94 -4.41 -20.10
C VAL A 12 6.51 -3.16 -20.87
N ILE A 13 6.91 -3.03 -22.13
CA ILE A 13 6.48 -1.91 -22.99
C ILE A 13 4.95 -1.93 -23.15
N GLY A 14 4.36 -3.09 -23.45
CA GLY A 14 2.90 -3.22 -23.61
C GLY A 14 2.14 -2.83 -22.35
N THR A 15 2.64 -3.23 -21.17
CA THR A 15 2.02 -2.87 -19.88
C THR A 15 2.14 -1.38 -19.57
N LEU A 16 3.28 -0.75 -19.91
CA LEU A 16 3.51 0.67 -19.65
C LEU A 16 2.83 1.60 -20.68
N THR A 17 2.51 1.09 -21.87
CA THR A 17 1.93 1.92 -22.95
C THR A 17 0.60 2.56 -22.52
N ILE A 18 -0.30 1.80 -21.89
CA ILE A 18 -1.62 2.30 -21.48
C ILE A 18 -1.50 3.39 -20.39
N PRO A 19 -0.78 3.19 -19.27
CA PRO A 19 -0.59 4.22 -18.26
C PRO A 19 0.06 5.50 -18.80
N VAL A 20 1.08 5.35 -19.66
CA VAL A 20 1.76 6.50 -20.28
C VAL A 20 0.82 7.26 -21.21
N LEU A 21 0.04 6.57 -22.03
CA LEU A 21 -0.93 7.19 -22.93
C LEU A 21 -2.00 7.96 -22.13
N VAL A 22 -2.53 7.38 -21.06
CA VAL A 22 -3.49 8.04 -20.17
C VAL A 22 -2.85 9.29 -19.52
N ALA A 23 -1.62 9.19 -19.04
CA ALA A 23 -0.92 10.33 -18.44
C ALA A 23 -0.73 11.48 -19.44
N VAL A 24 -0.35 11.18 -20.69
CA VAL A 24 -0.20 12.17 -21.77
C VAL A 24 -1.54 12.81 -22.12
N LEU A 25 -2.62 12.04 -22.19
CA LEU A 25 -3.97 12.58 -22.44
C LEU A 25 -4.41 13.51 -21.31
N LEU A 26 -4.23 13.10 -20.07
CA LEU A 26 -4.58 13.94 -18.91
C LEU A 26 -3.75 15.24 -18.87
N GLN A 27 -2.46 15.15 -19.16
CA GLN A 27 -1.61 16.33 -19.28
C GLN A 27 -2.10 17.27 -20.39
N GLY A 28 -2.49 16.72 -21.54
CA GLY A 28 -3.06 17.50 -22.64
C GLY A 28 -4.34 18.25 -22.23
N ILE A 29 -5.27 17.55 -21.56
CA ILE A 29 -6.51 18.15 -21.04
C ILE A 29 -6.20 19.26 -20.03
N CYS A 30 -5.24 19.05 -19.14
CA CYS A 30 -4.82 20.07 -18.17
C CYS A 30 -4.26 21.32 -18.88
N MET A 31 -3.43 21.12 -19.91
CA MET A 31 -2.86 22.24 -20.69
C MET A 31 -3.94 23.06 -21.43
N PHE A 32 -4.97 22.40 -21.95
CA PHE A 32 -6.12 23.10 -22.56
C PHE A 32 -6.87 23.99 -21.56
N ASN A 33 -6.87 23.62 -20.28
CA ASN A 33 -7.48 24.40 -19.18
C ASN A 33 -6.48 25.39 -18.54
N GLY A 34 -5.33 25.64 -19.14
CA GLY A 34 -4.30 26.55 -18.62
C GLY A 34 -3.62 26.09 -17.34
N LYS A 35 -3.72 24.77 -17.02
CA LYS A 35 -3.09 24.14 -15.86
C LYS A 35 -2.12 23.07 -16.33
N THR A 36 -1.10 22.80 -15.54
CA THR A 36 -0.19 21.68 -15.77
C THR A 36 -0.24 20.75 -14.56
N MET A 37 -0.23 19.44 -14.78
CA MET A 37 -0.24 18.47 -13.66
C MET A 37 1.01 18.59 -12.79
N ILE A 38 2.14 18.87 -13.42
CA ILE A 38 3.44 19.05 -12.76
C ILE A 38 3.92 20.46 -13.10
N SER A 39 3.34 21.47 -12.45
CA SER A 39 3.74 22.86 -12.69
C SER A 39 4.80 23.36 -11.71
N ASN A 40 4.85 22.80 -10.52
CA ASN A 40 5.73 23.21 -9.43
C ASN A 40 6.39 22.00 -8.79
N MET A 41 7.48 22.24 -8.05
CA MET A 41 8.18 21.20 -7.29
C MET A 41 7.23 20.45 -6.34
N THR A 42 6.31 21.14 -5.70
CA THR A 42 5.26 20.54 -4.84
C THR A 42 4.34 19.56 -5.60
N GLY A 43 4.02 19.86 -6.87
CA GLY A 43 3.24 18.95 -7.72
C GLY A 43 4.03 17.69 -8.06
N PHE A 44 5.33 17.82 -8.31
CA PHE A 44 6.22 16.69 -8.53
C PHE A 44 6.37 15.83 -7.26
N ASP A 45 6.59 16.45 -6.10
CA ASP A 45 6.66 15.75 -4.82
C ASP A 45 5.41 14.92 -4.57
N ASN A 46 4.23 15.51 -4.70
CA ASN A 46 2.96 14.80 -4.55
C ASN A 46 2.82 13.64 -5.53
N PHE A 47 3.20 13.84 -6.81
CA PHE A 47 3.14 12.79 -7.82
C PHE A 47 4.00 11.57 -7.43
N VAL A 48 5.23 11.80 -6.97
CA VAL A 48 6.12 10.71 -6.52
C VAL A 48 5.58 10.02 -5.27
N VAL A 49 5.02 10.77 -4.31
CA VAL A 49 4.38 10.20 -3.11
C VAL A 49 3.20 9.31 -3.49
N TYR A 50 2.33 9.74 -4.41
CA TYR A 50 1.23 8.90 -4.88
C TYR A 50 1.70 7.63 -5.58
N ILE A 51 2.75 7.71 -6.40
CA ILE A 51 3.37 6.52 -7.01
C ILE A 51 3.86 5.57 -5.90
N ALA A 52 4.51 6.10 -4.87
CA ALA A 52 5.00 5.29 -3.75
C ALA A 52 3.86 4.55 -3.05
N ILE A 53 2.76 5.22 -2.75
CA ILE A 53 1.58 4.63 -2.12
C ILE A 53 1.02 3.50 -2.99
N VAL A 54 0.83 3.75 -4.30
CA VAL A 54 0.30 2.75 -5.23
C VAL A 54 1.24 1.56 -5.36
N MET A 55 2.55 1.76 -5.43
CA MET A 55 3.52 0.66 -5.49
C MET A 55 3.47 -0.21 -4.23
N ILE A 56 3.49 0.39 -3.04
CA ILE A 56 3.46 -0.35 -1.76
C ILE A 56 2.15 -1.12 -1.62
N THR A 57 1.01 -0.50 -1.93
CA THR A 57 -0.29 -1.19 -1.87
C THR A 57 -0.40 -2.31 -2.89
N THR A 58 0.16 -2.14 -4.10
CA THR A 58 0.20 -3.18 -5.12
C THR A 58 1.05 -4.37 -4.68
N ILE A 59 2.21 -4.13 -4.05
CA ILE A 59 3.04 -5.21 -3.49
C ILE A 59 2.27 -5.97 -2.40
N ALA A 60 1.65 -5.26 -1.47
CA ALA A 60 0.86 -5.87 -0.40
C ALA A 60 -0.31 -6.70 -0.95
N LEU A 61 -1.04 -6.16 -1.95
CA LEU A 61 -2.13 -6.88 -2.61
C LEU A 61 -1.62 -8.11 -3.38
N SER A 62 -0.49 -8.01 -4.07
CA SER A 62 0.13 -9.12 -4.80
C SER A 62 0.49 -10.28 -3.86
N ILE A 63 1.02 -9.97 -2.69
CA ILE A 63 1.33 -10.99 -1.67
C ILE A 63 0.06 -11.72 -1.23
N ASN A 64 -1.02 -11.01 -0.96
CA ASN A 64 -2.30 -11.60 -0.57
C ASN A 64 -2.93 -12.44 -1.69
N LEU A 65 -2.95 -11.93 -2.92
CA LEU A 65 -3.50 -12.64 -4.07
C LEU A 65 -2.76 -13.94 -4.36
N ASN A 66 -1.43 -13.93 -4.29
CA ASN A 66 -0.61 -15.11 -4.51
C ASN A 66 -0.84 -16.18 -3.41
N SER A 67 -1.25 -15.78 -2.21
CA SER A 67 -1.66 -16.69 -1.14
C SER A 67 -3.08 -17.23 -1.31
N GLY A 68 -3.76 -16.94 -2.43
CA GLY A 68 -5.16 -17.33 -2.66
C GLY A 68 -6.19 -16.55 -1.82
N ARG A 69 -5.76 -15.44 -1.19
CA ARG A 69 -6.61 -14.60 -0.34
C ARG A 69 -6.87 -13.27 -1.02
N PHE A 70 -8.15 -12.96 -1.22
CA PHE A 70 -8.54 -11.65 -1.72
C PHE A 70 -8.90 -10.78 -0.51
N ASP A 71 -8.04 -9.80 -0.19
CA ASP A 71 -8.20 -8.96 1.00
C ASP A 71 -8.51 -7.51 0.60
N PHE A 72 -9.74 -7.10 0.83
CA PHE A 72 -10.19 -5.72 0.62
C PHE A 72 -9.86 -4.80 1.81
N SER A 73 -9.43 -5.33 2.95
CA SER A 73 -9.22 -4.54 4.16
C SER A 73 -7.91 -3.74 4.16
N LEU A 74 -7.02 -3.95 3.18
CA LEU A 74 -5.72 -3.28 3.11
C LEU A 74 -5.82 -1.76 3.13
N GLY A 75 -6.79 -1.19 2.40
CA GLY A 75 -7.00 0.26 2.34
C GLY A 75 -7.47 0.85 3.67
N SER A 76 -8.50 0.24 4.25
CA SER A 76 -9.06 0.67 5.54
C SER A 76 -8.06 0.46 6.70
N MET A 77 -7.28 -0.63 6.65
CA MET A 77 -6.21 -0.91 7.61
C MET A 77 -5.10 0.15 7.53
N ALA A 78 -4.67 0.52 6.33
CA ALA A 78 -3.67 1.57 6.14
C ALA A 78 -4.18 2.94 6.63
N ALA A 79 -5.44 3.27 6.34
CA ALA A 79 -6.06 4.50 6.80
C ALA A 79 -6.20 4.54 8.33
N LEU A 80 -6.72 3.47 8.94
CA LEU A 80 -6.90 3.40 10.40
C LEU A 80 -5.55 3.43 11.13
N SER A 81 -4.54 2.68 10.66
CA SER A 81 -3.21 2.67 11.28
C SER A 81 -2.55 4.04 11.23
N SER A 82 -2.68 4.76 10.13
CA SER A 82 -2.12 6.12 9.98
C SER A 82 -2.80 7.12 10.91
N VAL A 83 -4.12 7.05 11.04
CA VAL A 83 -4.89 7.92 11.95
C VAL A 83 -4.56 7.65 13.41
N LEU A 84 -4.48 6.38 13.81
CA LEU A 84 -4.07 6.01 15.19
C LEU A 84 -2.64 6.48 15.48
N GLY A 85 -1.71 6.24 14.55
CA GLY A 85 -0.33 6.70 14.65
C GLY A 85 -0.24 8.22 14.80
N ALA A 86 -0.96 8.98 13.97
CA ALA A 86 -0.98 10.43 14.03
C ALA A 86 -1.55 10.96 15.35
N LYS A 87 -2.71 10.43 15.78
CA LYS A 87 -3.40 10.89 16.99
C LYS A 87 -2.58 10.65 18.26
N ILE A 88 -2.00 9.47 18.38
CA ILE A 88 -1.16 9.12 19.53
C ILE A 88 0.14 9.92 19.52
N THR A 89 0.79 10.07 18.35
CA THR A 89 1.98 10.91 18.25
C THR A 89 1.71 12.33 18.68
N TYR A 90 0.62 12.92 18.21
CA TYR A 90 0.24 14.28 18.57
C TYR A 90 -0.07 14.43 20.07
N SER A 91 -0.73 13.42 20.66
CA SER A 91 -1.02 13.40 22.09
C SER A 91 0.24 13.35 22.97
N ILE A 92 1.32 12.68 22.49
CA ILE A 92 2.56 12.53 23.26
C ILE A 92 3.53 13.67 23.02
N LEU A 93 3.73 14.08 21.77
CA LEU A 93 4.76 15.03 21.37
C LEU A 93 4.25 16.43 21.00
N GLY A 94 2.93 16.61 20.86
CA GLY A 94 2.32 17.91 20.53
C GLY A 94 2.82 18.51 19.20
N GLY A 95 3.40 17.72 18.29
CA GLY A 95 3.99 18.23 17.05
C GLY A 95 5.45 18.71 17.18
N GLY A 96 6.20 18.19 18.15
CA GLY A 96 7.64 18.48 18.33
C GLY A 96 8.52 17.93 17.18
N SER A 97 9.83 18.17 17.25
CA SER A 97 10.80 17.91 16.18
C SER A 97 10.89 16.45 15.72
N ASN A 98 10.54 15.47 16.56
CA ASN A 98 10.60 14.04 16.24
C ASN A 98 9.23 13.41 15.93
N SER A 99 8.19 14.24 15.75
CA SER A 99 6.81 13.74 15.57
C SER A 99 6.65 12.92 14.31
N ALA A 100 7.29 13.26 13.19
CA ALA A 100 7.18 12.50 11.96
C ALA A 100 7.74 11.06 12.09
N LEU A 101 8.90 10.90 12.75
CA LEU A 101 9.51 9.60 12.96
C LEU A 101 8.69 8.73 13.92
N MET A 102 8.19 9.31 15.00
CA MET A 102 7.33 8.60 15.94
C MET A 102 6.00 8.20 15.29
N MET A 103 5.40 9.07 14.50
CA MET A 103 4.19 8.78 13.72
C MET A 103 4.43 7.60 12.77
N LEU A 104 5.55 7.57 12.06
CA LEU A 104 5.90 6.47 11.15
C LEU A 104 6.03 5.15 11.91
N ILE A 105 6.75 5.13 13.03
CA ILE A 105 6.92 3.92 13.84
C ILE A 105 5.58 3.42 14.37
N LEU A 106 4.76 4.30 14.93
CA LEU A 106 3.44 3.95 15.46
C LEU A 106 2.49 3.48 14.36
N THR A 107 2.51 4.11 13.19
CA THR A 107 1.71 3.66 12.04
C THR A 107 2.07 2.25 11.61
N ILE A 108 3.36 1.92 11.55
CA ILE A 108 3.82 0.56 11.24
C ILE A 108 3.36 -0.43 12.31
N LEU A 109 3.53 -0.09 13.59
CA LEU A 109 3.09 -0.92 14.71
C LEU A 109 1.58 -1.20 14.67
N PHE A 110 0.76 -0.16 14.50
CA PHE A 110 -0.69 -0.32 14.38
C PHE A 110 -1.08 -1.08 13.11
N GLY A 111 -0.40 -0.87 11.99
CA GLY A 111 -0.61 -1.65 10.77
C GLY A 111 -0.35 -3.14 11.01
N MET A 112 0.72 -3.50 11.70
CA MET A 112 1.01 -4.89 12.07
C MET A 112 -0.06 -5.47 12.99
N LEU A 113 -0.51 -4.74 14.01
CA LEU A 113 -1.57 -5.18 14.93
C LEU A 113 -2.90 -5.39 14.21
N LEU A 114 -3.32 -4.43 13.38
CA LEU A 114 -4.55 -4.54 12.61
C LEU A 114 -4.50 -5.68 11.59
N GLY A 115 -3.34 -5.88 10.95
CA GLY A 115 -3.10 -7.00 10.05
C GLY A 115 -3.16 -8.35 10.77
N LEU A 116 -2.63 -8.44 11.99
CA LEU A 116 -2.73 -9.62 12.83
C LEU A 116 -4.19 -9.90 13.20
N VAL A 117 -4.95 -8.89 13.59
CA VAL A 117 -6.38 -9.01 13.90
C VAL A 117 -7.17 -9.48 12.67
N SER A 118 -6.93 -8.89 11.50
CA SER A 118 -7.56 -9.31 10.24
C SER A 118 -7.23 -10.78 9.91
N GLY A 119 -5.96 -11.18 10.03
CA GLY A 119 -5.53 -12.55 9.82
C GLY A 119 -6.14 -13.54 10.82
N LEU A 120 -6.26 -13.15 12.08
CA LEU A 120 -6.90 -13.96 13.11
C LEU A 120 -8.39 -14.15 12.84
N MET A 121 -9.10 -13.08 12.45
CA MET A 121 -10.51 -13.13 12.05
C MET A 121 -10.71 -14.10 10.90
N TYR A 122 -9.82 -14.08 9.91
CA TYR A 122 -9.86 -15.00 8.79
C TYR A 122 -9.76 -16.47 9.23
N VAL A 123 -8.84 -16.77 10.16
CA VAL A 123 -8.63 -18.14 10.66
C VAL A 123 -9.81 -18.61 11.54
N VAL A 124 -10.34 -17.72 12.39
CA VAL A 124 -11.40 -18.08 13.34
C VAL A 124 -12.76 -18.24 12.67
N LEU A 125 -13.10 -17.36 11.74
CA LEU A 125 -14.44 -17.34 11.14
C LEU A 125 -14.66 -18.45 10.11
N HIS A 126 -13.59 -18.99 9.49
CA HIS A 126 -13.68 -20.02 8.42
C HIS A 126 -14.61 -19.61 7.26
N LEU A 127 -14.83 -18.33 7.05
CA LEU A 127 -15.64 -17.78 5.97
C LEU A 127 -14.79 -17.56 4.69
N PRO A 128 -15.41 -17.45 3.53
CA PRO A 128 -14.70 -17.05 2.31
C PRO A 128 -13.93 -15.74 2.51
N PRO A 129 -12.67 -15.63 2.00
CA PRO A 129 -11.81 -14.47 2.22
C PRO A 129 -12.47 -13.13 1.91
N ILE A 130 -13.25 -13.07 0.84
CA ILE A 130 -13.97 -11.86 0.39
C ILE A 130 -14.95 -11.37 1.46
N ILE A 131 -15.74 -12.27 2.05
CA ILE A 131 -16.76 -11.91 3.05
C ILE A 131 -16.07 -11.42 4.32
N THR A 132 -15.04 -12.13 4.78
CA THR A 132 -14.28 -11.74 5.98
C THR A 132 -13.62 -10.39 5.79
N SER A 133 -12.95 -10.16 4.66
CA SER A 133 -12.23 -8.91 4.40
C SER A 133 -13.18 -7.70 4.26
N LEU A 134 -14.35 -7.88 3.64
CA LEU A 134 -15.37 -6.84 3.58
C LEU A 134 -15.89 -6.49 4.98
N GLY A 135 -16.16 -7.50 5.82
CA GLY A 135 -16.58 -7.27 7.21
C GLY A 135 -15.53 -6.50 8.01
N VAL A 136 -14.26 -6.90 7.91
CA VAL A 136 -13.14 -6.21 8.56
C VAL A 136 -12.98 -4.78 8.02
N THR A 137 -13.14 -4.57 6.72
CA THR A 137 -13.11 -3.23 6.11
C THR A 137 -14.14 -2.31 6.76
N LEU A 138 -15.39 -2.75 6.87
CA LEU A 138 -16.46 -1.96 7.47
C LEU A 138 -16.20 -1.66 8.95
N ILE A 139 -15.66 -2.62 9.70
CA ILE A 139 -15.28 -2.39 11.10
C ILE A 139 -14.18 -1.33 11.20
N TYR A 140 -13.12 -1.44 10.40
CA TYR A 140 -12.02 -0.48 10.43
C TYR A 140 -12.44 0.91 9.96
N GLU A 141 -13.28 1.00 8.93
CA GLU A 141 -13.85 2.28 8.48
C GLU A 141 -14.78 2.89 9.53
N GLY A 142 -15.60 2.09 10.21
CA GLY A 142 -16.46 2.54 11.31
C GLY A 142 -15.65 3.11 12.46
N ILE A 143 -14.57 2.43 12.88
CA ILE A 143 -13.65 2.91 13.91
C ILE A 143 -12.96 4.20 13.44
N LEU A 144 -12.46 4.21 12.19
CA LEU A 144 -11.82 5.37 11.59
C LEU A 144 -12.75 6.59 11.63
N PHE A 145 -14.00 6.41 11.16
CA PHE A 145 -15.01 7.45 11.13
C PHE A 145 -15.33 8.01 12.53
N THR A 146 -15.40 7.13 13.52
CA THR A 146 -15.63 7.52 14.92
C THR A 146 -14.46 8.34 15.48
N ILE A 147 -13.21 7.90 15.22
CA ILE A 147 -12.01 8.58 15.71
C ILE A 147 -11.80 9.94 15.04
N THR A 148 -12.14 10.06 13.77
CA THR A 148 -11.99 11.30 12.99
C THR A 148 -13.19 12.24 13.08
N GLU A 149 -14.24 11.86 13.82
CA GLU A 149 -15.50 12.63 13.89
C GLU A 149 -16.10 12.89 12.49
N GLY A 150 -15.93 11.96 11.58
CA GLY A 150 -16.39 12.08 10.20
C GLY A 150 -15.58 13.06 9.33
N ARG A 151 -14.42 13.49 9.77
CA ARG A 151 -13.56 14.42 9.01
C ARG A 151 -12.57 13.64 8.15
N TYR A 152 -12.40 14.06 6.89
CA TYR A 152 -11.39 13.49 5.99
C TYR A 152 -9.96 13.94 6.32
N VAL A 153 -9.80 15.10 6.96
CA VAL A 153 -8.50 15.67 7.31
C VAL A 153 -8.46 15.94 8.80
N MET A 154 -7.50 15.34 9.47
CA MET A 154 -7.28 15.54 10.89
C MET A 154 -6.48 16.81 11.14
N LYS A 155 -6.84 17.56 12.19
CA LYS A 155 -6.11 18.78 12.60
C LYS A 155 -4.67 18.48 12.98
N GLU A 156 -4.42 17.31 13.55
CA GLU A 156 -3.12 16.82 13.98
C GLU A 156 -2.13 16.72 12.82
N VAL A 157 -2.59 16.26 11.64
CA VAL A 157 -1.76 16.10 10.44
C VAL A 157 -1.48 17.43 9.73
N GLN A 158 -2.18 18.51 10.07
CA GLN A 158 -1.89 19.84 9.52
C GLN A 158 -0.59 20.46 10.08
N ASN A 159 -0.02 19.87 11.13
CA ASN A 159 1.25 20.32 11.68
C ASN A 159 2.41 19.92 10.74
N PRO A 160 3.21 20.89 10.25
CA PRO A 160 4.33 20.62 9.33
C PRO A 160 5.35 19.63 9.88
N SER A 161 5.53 19.57 11.20
CA SER A 161 6.46 18.62 11.84
C SER A 161 5.99 17.18 11.72
N MET A 162 4.70 16.93 11.58
CA MET A 162 4.15 15.58 11.41
C MET A 162 4.19 15.11 9.95
N THR A 163 4.11 16.06 9.03
CA THR A 163 4.11 15.79 7.57
C THR A 163 5.50 15.92 6.94
N ALA A 164 6.57 16.03 7.73
CA ALA A 164 7.92 16.26 7.23
C ALA A 164 8.40 15.19 6.20
N PHE A 165 7.96 13.94 6.35
CA PHE A 165 8.31 12.88 5.39
C PHE A 165 7.42 12.82 4.15
N THR A 166 6.28 13.48 4.16
CA THR A 166 5.35 13.48 3.02
C THR A 166 5.56 14.65 2.07
N GLY A 167 6.34 15.65 2.48
CA GLY A 167 6.58 16.87 1.72
C GLY A 167 7.73 16.82 0.71
N SER A 168 8.42 15.67 0.56
CA SER A 168 9.56 15.56 -0.35
C SER A 168 9.61 14.21 -1.04
N TRP A 169 9.83 14.23 -2.36
CA TRP A 169 9.99 13.03 -3.19
C TRP A 169 11.15 12.14 -2.73
N ILE A 170 12.17 12.69 -2.10
CA ILE A 170 13.35 11.95 -1.63
C ILE A 170 12.95 10.95 -0.55
N TYR A 171 12.14 11.36 0.43
CA TYR A 171 11.67 10.45 1.48
C TYR A 171 10.76 9.35 0.93
N ALA A 172 9.90 9.69 -0.03
CA ALA A 172 9.07 8.69 -0.70
C ALA A 172 9.93 7.65 -1.44
N ALA A 173 10.96 8.08 -2.15
CA ALA A 173 11.90 7.18 -2.84
C ALA A 173 12.67 6.28 -1.85
N ILE A 174 13.15 6.85 -0.73
CA ILE A 174 13.82 6.06 0.33
C ILE A 174 12.88 4.99 0.90
N ILE A 175 11.63 5.35 1.19
CA ILE A 175 10.63 4.41 1.73
C ILE A 175 10.38 3.27 0.74
N ILE A 176 10.22 3.56 -0.56
CA ILE A 176 10.06 2.51 -1.59
C ILE A 176 11.26 1.56 -1.58
N VAL A 177 12.48 2.10 -1.61
CA VAL A 177 13.70 1.27 -1.63
C VAL A 177 13.79 0.40 -0.38
N VAL A 178 13.49 0.95 0.80
CA VAL A 178 13.49 0.20 2.07
C VAL A 178 12.42 -0.90 2.04
N VAL A 179 11.19 -0.60 1.61
CA VAL A 179 10.12 -1.59 1.51
C VAL A 179 10.50 -2.71 0.54
N LEU A 180 11.04 -2.37 -0.64
CA LEU A 180 11.51 -3.37 -1.61
C LEU A 180 12.63 -4.24 -1.02
N ALA A 181 13.62 -3.64 -0.36
CA ALA A 181 14.70 -4.37 0.26
C ALA A 181 14.20 -5.34 1.36
N VAL A 182 13.25 -4.89 2.19
CA VAL A 182 12.62 -5.74 3.22
C VAL A 182 11.81 -6.86 2.58
N CYS A 183 11.03 -6.58 1.53
CA CYS A 183 10.30 -7.61 0.80
C CYS A 183 11.26 -8.66 0.20
N ILE A 184 12.31 -8.24 -0.49
CA ILE A 184 13.31 -9.14 -1.04
C ILE A 184 13.96 -9.96 0.08
N ALA A 185 14.33 -9.33 1.20
CA ALA A 185 14.93 -10.02 2.34
C ALA A 185 14.00 -11.10 2.92
N ILE A 186 12.69 -10.80 3.05
CA ILE A 186 11.72 -11.73 3.60
C ILE A 186 11.44 -12.87 2.60
N PHE A 187 11.20 -12.57 1.33
CA PHE A 187 10.76 -13.57 0.35
C PHE A 187 11.90 -14.40 -0.25
N ASP A 188 13.12 -13.87 -0.38
CA ASP A 188 14.24 -14.57 -0.98
C ASP A 188 15.15 -15.23 0.06
N TYR A 189 15.25 -14.70 1.28
CA TYR A 189 16.23 -15.16 2.27
C TYR A 189 15.64 -15.80 3.52
N THR A 190 14.30 -15.91 3.65
CA THR A 190 13.68 -16.57 4.81
C THR A 190 12.93 -17.86 4.44
N LYS A 191 12.75 -18.74 5.44
CA LYS A 191 11.90 -19.95 5.29
C LYS A 191 10.47 -19.59 4.89
N PHE A 192 9.95 -18.47 5.38
CA PHE A 192 8.62 -17.99 5.02
C PHE A 192 8.48 -17.77 3.52
N GLY A 193 9.47 -17.13 2.89
CA GLY A 193 9.45 -16.93 1.43
C GLY A 193 9.56 -18.22 0.66
N TYR A 194 10.34 -19.19 1.15
CA TYR A 194 10.41 -20.52 0.54
C TYR A 194 9.06 -21.24 0.60
N ASP A 195 8.42 -21.28 1.76
CA ASP A 195 7.12 -21.93 1.94
C ASP A 195 6.03 -21.22 1.11
N TYR A 196 6.07 -19.89 1.04
CA TYR A 196 5.19 -19.10 0.21
C TYR A 196 5.32 -19.40 -1.28
N ASN A 197 6.55 -19.51 -1.77
CA ASN A 197 6.82 -19.89 -3.17
C ASN A 197 6.42 -21.34 -3.44
N CYS A 198 6.62 -22.25 -2.49
CA CYS A 198 6.15 -23.64 -2.63
C CYS A 198 4.63 -23.72 -2.79
N LEU A 199 3.86 -22.94 -2.03
CA LEU A 199 2.40 -22.87 -2.17
C LEU A 199 1.97 -22.39 -3.56
N LEU A 200 2.74 -21.49 -4.16
CA LEU A 200 2.47 -20.94 -5.48
C LEU A 200 2.61 -22.04 -6.58
N TYR A 201 3.56 -22.96 -6.40
CA TYR A 201 3.82 -24.06 -7.36
C TYR A 201 2.99 -25.32 -7.10
N THR A 202 2.45 -25.49 -5.88
CA THR A 202 1.63 -26.64 -5.49
C THR A 202 0.13 -26.37 -5.52
N SER A 203 -0.30 -25.22 -5.98
CA SER A 203 -1.71 -24.94 -6.30
C SER A 203 -2.21 -26.01 -7.28
N PRO A 204 -3.23 -26.81 -6.94
CA PRO A 204 -3.71 -27.87 -7.82
C PRO A 204 -4.07 -27.28 -9.18
N SER A 205 -3.46 -27.83 -10.23
CA SER A 205 -3.81 -27.47 -11.59
C SER A 205 -5.30 -27.75 -11.81
N PRO A 206 -6.03 -26.93 -12.59
CA PRO A 206 -7.41 -27.25 -12.99
C PRO A 206 -7.57 -28.66 -13.61
N ARG A 207 -6.47 -29.29 -14.02
CA ARG A 207 -6.46 -30.68 -14.51
C ARG A 207 -6.60 -31.72 -13.41
N ASP A 208 -6.13 -31.41 -12.17
CA ASP A 208 -6.19 -32.37 -11.06
C ASP A 208 -7.60 -32.42 -10.42
N ALA A 209 -8.44 -31.39 -10.68
CA ALA A 209 -9.83 -31.34 -10.24
C ALA A 209 -10.79 -32.24 -11.05
N HIS A 210 -10.34 -32.83 -12.16
CA HIS A 210 -11.13 -33.72 -13.00
C HIS A 210 -10.86 -35.19 -12.76
N GLU A 211 -9.90 -35.56 -11.90
CA GLU A 211 -9.54 -36.94 -11.61
C GLU A 211 -10.01 -37.44 -10.22
N SER A 212 -10.88 -36.71 -9.53
CA SER A 212 -11.46 -37.13 -8.23
C SER A 212 -12.95 -37.34 -8.31
#